data_26443423dd28b763cf56c164ea20a063
#
_entry.id   26443423dd28b763cf56c164ea20a063
#
_cell.length_a   1.000
_cell.length_b   1.000
_cell.length_c   1.000
_cell.angle_alpha   90.00
_cell.angle_beta   90.00
_cell.angle_gamma   90.00
#
_symmetry.space_group_name_H-M   'P 1'
#
loop_
_entity.id
_entity.type
_entity.pdbx_description
1 polymer ?
#
loop_
_entity_poly.entity_id
_entity_poly.type
_entity_poly.pdbx_seq_one_letter_code
_entity_poly.pdbx_strand_id
1 'polypeptide(L)' 'MRISELEGKRVAIWGYGREGRSALAALRWRLPSQPVTVFCSHDEAEPLREMQDPALRIET' A
#
# COMPACT_ATOMS: atom_id res chain seq x y z
N MET A 1 -10.33 5.49 12.32
CA MET A 1 -10.11 6.11 10.98
C MET A 1 -10.92 5.38 9.92
N ARG A 2 -11.59 6.12 9.09
CA ARG A 2 -12.29 5.53 7.95
C ARG A 2 -11.42 5.61 6.71
N ILE A 3 -11.39 4.54 5.92
CA ILE A 3 -10.58 4.50 4.70
C ILE A 3 -10.98 5.62 3.73
N SER A 4 -12.27 5.95 3.67
CA SER A 4 -12.74 7.02 2.79
C SER A 4 -12.14 8.40 3.12
N GLU A 5 -11.68 8.60 4.36
CA GLU A 5 -11.03 9.84 4.75
C GLU A 5 -9.63 9.98 4.15
N LEU A 6 -9.06 8.89 3.64
CA LEU A 6 -7.73 8.88 3.05
C LEU A 6 -7.74 9.26 1.57
N GLU A 7 -8.91 9.32 0.96
CA GLU A 7 -9.02 9.63 -0.45
C GLU A 7 -8.38 10.97 -0.78
N GLY A 8 -7.48 10.98 -1.76
CA GLY A 8 -6.76 12.17 -2.16
C GLY A 8 -5.62 12.58 -1.26
N LYS A 9 -5.40 11.88 -0.14
CA LYS A 9 -4.33 12.17 0.78
C LYS A 9 -3.13 11.27 0.51
N ARG A 10 -1.97 11.67 1.04
CA ARG A 10 -0.78 10.81 0.97
C ARG A 10 -0.91 9.72 2.03
N VAL A 11 -0.81 8.48 1.59
CA VAL A 11 -0.90 7.33 2.48
C VAL A 11 0.41 6.57 2.45
N ALA A 12 0.93 6.25 3.61
CA ALA A 12 2.15 5.46 3.74
C ALA A 12 1.90 4.24 4.63
N ILE A 13 2.47 3.11 4.23
CA ILE A 13 2.43 1.90 5.02
C ILE A 13 3.87 1.55 5.40
N TRP A 14 4.12 1.35 6.69
CA TRP A 14 5.44 1.01 7.20
C TRP A 14 5.50 -0.48 7.50
N GLY A 15 6.26 -1.19 6.69
CA GLY A 15 6.36 -2.64 6.78
C GLY A 15 5.31 -3.33 5.93
N TYR A 16 5.65 -4.48 5.38
CA TYR A 16 4.71 -5.26 4.58
C TYR A 16 4.61 -6.69 5.10
N GLY A 17 4.50 -6.82 6.42
CA GLY A 17 4.14 -8.06 7.05
C GLY A 17 2.63 -8.26 6.98
N ARG A 18 2.11 -9.07 7.90
CA ARG A 18 0.69 -9.43 7.92
C ARG A 18 -0.24 -8.22 7.96
N GLU A 19 0.06 -7.26 8.85
CA GLU A 19 -0.77 -6.08 9.02
C GLU A 19 -0.68 -5.15 7.81
N GLY A 20 0.51 -4.96 7.27
CA GLY A 20 0.70 -4.13 6.09
C GLY A 20 -0.03 -4.68 4.88
N ARG A 21 -0.02 -6.00 4.71
CA ARG A 21 -0.74 -6.66 3.62
C ARG A 21 -2.24 -6.45 3.76
N SER A 22 -2.77 -6.60 4.97
CA SER A 22 -4.19 -6.39 5.24
C SER A 22 -4.60 -4.94 4.99
N ALA A 23 -3.76 -4.00 5.41
CA ALA A 23 -4.02 -2.59 5.21
C ALA A 23 -4.06 -2.23 3.72
N LEU A 24 -3.09 -2.71 2.96
CA LEU A 24 -3.05 -2.46 1.53
C LEU A 24 -4.26 -3.07 0.81
N ALA A 25 -4.61 -4.29 1.16
CA ALA A 25 -5.76 -4.96 0.56
C ALA A 25 -7.05 -4.17 0.81
N ALA A 26 -7.25 -3.69 2.04
CA ALA A 26 -8.40 -2.89 2.39
C ALA A 26 -8.44 -1.57 1.62
N LEU A 27 -7.29 -0.91 1.48
CA LEU A 27 -7.18 0.32 0.71
C LEU A 27 -7.52 0.10 -0.75
N ARG A 28 -6.99 -0.96 -1.35
CA ARG A 28 -7.23 -1.25 -2.77
C ARG A 28 -8.67 -1.65 -3.03
N TRP A 29 -9.31 -2.27 -2.06
CA TRP A 29 -10.71 -2.64 -2.19
C TRP A 29 -11.62 -1.41 -2.19
N ARG A 30 -11.32 -0.44 -1.33
CA ARG A 30 -12.13 0.78 -1.17
C ARG A 30 -11.70 1.91 -2.10
N LEU A 31 -10.39 2.06 -2.30
CA LEU A 31 -9.81 3.17 -3.06
C LEU A 31 -8.76 2.62 -4.03
N PRO A 32 -9.21 1.95 -5.10
CA PRO A 32 -8.27 1.24 -5.99
C PRO A 32 -7.25 2.12 -6.70
N SER A 33 -7.51 3.41 -6.83
CA SER A 33 -6.61 4.35 -7.50
C SER A 33 -5.86 5.25 -6.53
N GLN A 34 -6.02 5.05 -5.22
CA GLN A 34 -5.36 5.87 -4.22
C GLN A 34 -3.85 5.66 -4.26
N PRO A 35 -3.04 6.72 -4.41
CA PRO A 35 -1.59 6.57 -4.31
C PRO A 35 -1.17 6.16 -2.90
N VAL A 36 -0.36 5.12 -2.82
CA VAL A 36 0.13 4.58 -1.55
C VAL A 36 1.62 4.33 -1.67
N THR A 37 2.38 4.69 -0.64
CA THR A 37 3.79 4.35 -0.55
C THR A 37 3.98 3.30 0.54
N VAL A 38 4.66 2.22 0.22
CA VAL A 38 4.98 1.17 1.18
C VAL A 38 6.49 1.20 1.45
N PHE A 39 6.85 1.40 2.71
CA PHE A 39 8.25 1.31 3.17
C PHE A 39 8.44 -0.09 3.74
N CYS A 40 9.28 -0.88 3.12
CA CYS A 40 9.44 -2.29 3.49
C CYS A 40 10.86 -2.78 3.24
N SER A 41 11.14 -4.01 3.66
CA SER A 41 12.42 -4.64 3.37
C SER A 41 12.49 -5.03 1.90
N HIS A 42 13.70 -5.32 1.44
CA HIS A 42 13.92 -5.74 0.07
C HIS A 42 13.13 -7.01 -0.28
N ASP A 43 13.10 -7.96 0.65
CA ASP A 43 12.36 -9.21 0.45
C ASP A 43 10.85 -8.99 0.39
N GLU A 44 10.34 -8.07 1.21
CA GLU A 44 8.92 -7.74 1.21
C GLU A 44 8.49 -7.01 -0.06
N ALA A 45 9.42 -6.34 -0.72
CA ALA A 45 9.12 -5.58 -1.92
C ALA A 45 8.80 -6.47 -3.13
N GLU A 46 9.33 -7.69 -3.17
CA GLU A 46 9.14 -8.58 -4.31
C GLU A 46 7.67 -8.83 -4.66
N PRO A 47 6.83 -9.31 -3.73
CA PRO A 47 5.42 -9.52 -4.05
C PRO A 47 4.69 -8.22 -4.38
N LEU A 48 5.13 -7.10 -3.84
CA LEU A 48 4.54 -5.80 -4.17
C LEU A 48 4.81 -5.40 -5.62
N ARG A 49 6.03 -5.65 -6.09
CA ARG A 49 6.39 -5.35 -7.48
C ARG A 49 5.61 -6.21 -8.47
N GLU A 50 5.33 -7.43 -8.10
CA GLU A 50 4.57 -8.35 -8.93
C GLU A 50 3.11 -7.92 -9.11
N MET A 51 2.59 -7.10 -8.21
CA MET A 51 1.23 -6.58 -8.32
C MET A 51 1.07 -5.61 -9.49
N GLN A 52 2.16 -5.00 -9.94
CA GLN A 52 2.15 -4.02 -11.05
C GLN A 52 1.10 -2.93 -10.87
N ASP A 53 0.96 -2.45 -9.64
CA ASP A 53 -0.01 -1.41 -9.30
C ASP A 53 0.60 -0.03 -9.59
N PRO A 54 0.05 0.73 -10.56
CA PRO A 54 0.63 2.02 -10.94
C PRO A 54 0.49 3.10 -9.87
N ALA A 55 -0.42 2.91 -8.92
CA ALA A 55 -0.63 3.85 -7.81
C ALA A 55 0.15 3.45 -6.56
N LEU A 56 1.01 2.43 -6.66
CA LEU A 56 1.79 1.94 -5.54
C LEU A 56 3.25 2.30 -5.71
N ARG A 57 3.83 2.98 -4.72
CA ARG A 57 5.24 3.29 -4.67
C ARG A 57 5.89 2.42 -3.61
N ILE A 58 7.01 1.81 -3.94
CA ILE A 58 7.73 0.91 -3.05
C ILE A 58 9.07 1.55 -2.71
N GLU A 59 9.34 1.69 -1.42
CA GLU A 59 10.60 2.23 -0.93
C GLU A 59 11.29 1.17 -0.06
N THR A 60 12.49 0.84 -0.38
CA THR A 60 13.33 -0.09 0.37
C THR A 60 14.58 0.64 0.89
#